data_dbb004da3a64134619b881df4bdaac65
#
_entry.id   dbb004da3a64134619b881df4bdaac65
#
_cell.length_a   1.000
_cell.length_b   1.000
_cell.length_c   1.000
_cell.angle_alpha   90.00
_cell.angle_beta   90.00
_cell.angle_gamma   90.00
#
_symmetry.space_group_name_H-M   'P 1'
#
loop_
_entity.id
_entity.type
_entity.pdbx_description
1 polymer ?
#
loop_
_entity_poly.entity_id
_entity_poly.type
_entity_poly.pdbx_seq_one_letter_code
_entity_poly.pdbx_strand_id
1 'polypeptide(L)'
;MSARLTVFVSSTVRDFGPVRRDVQQWLHGRRIDVRESEDPEFPVDPAVHSHDACLRAIDGCHLFILLIGWRYGGLYHGSQQSITWREYDEAAQHRIPVIALVLKDVADEATRVAQQKRVLGLQASRLDPGVHRFLDALRKGHKDNWIHLDWDGSFTHARRCVEARMNTLYVNYLRPHRELESLAERFPTYVTDRSAVEETALQIRQRVAAGADAAARAELLGKLLAVVAELRSSLFGFQDADVFDFVVHRRERESDELVVFARRHDPTIAPHNRAWRIGDGYVGRAAESAENIIVSENLQQWTDWRSEYDTDELYYRSAVCIPVTRLSDPLGPVAAVLTITSNRIGHFKSSTDLETLTARSLASIISLTGVLDG
;
A
#
# COMPACT_ATOMS: atom_id res chain seq x y z
N MET A 1 -9.34 -21.81 6.46
CA MET A 1 -10.64 -21.45 5.82
C MET A 1 -10.39 -20.18 5.03
N SER A 2 -10.66 -20.13 3.73
CA SER A 2 -10.53 -18.90 2.94
C SER A 2 -11.56 -17.88 3.44
N ALA A 3 -11.11 -16.71 3.89
CA ALA A 3 -12.00 -15.62 4.27
C ALA A 3 -12.83 -15.21 3.05
N ARG A 4 -14.16 -15.16 3.20
CA ARG A 4 -15.06 -14.71 2.14
C ARG A 4 -15.37 -13.24 2.33
N LEU A 5 -15.53 -12.54 1.21
CA LEU A 5 -16.03 -11.17 1.24
C LEU A 5 -17.46 -11.19 1.77
N THR A 6 -17.74 -10.39 2.80
CA THR A 6 -19.05 -10.27 3.43
C THR A 6 -19.59 -8.87 3.19
N VAL A 7 -20.83 -8.79 2.69
CA VAL A 7 -21.51 -7.55 2.33
C VAL A 7 -22.79 -7.42 3.15
N PHE A 8 -23.01 -6.26 3.75
CA PHE A 8 -24.29 -5.92 4.38
C PHE A 8 -25.16 -5.12 3.41
N VAL A 9 -26.43 -5.53 3.24
CA VAL A 9 -27.40 -4.80 2.40
C VAL A 9 -28.49 -4.20 3.29
N SER A 10 -28.48 -2.88 3.37
CA SER A 10 -29.42 -2.08 4.16
C SER A 10 -30.41 -1.32 3.29
N SER A 11 -31.66 -1.37 3.61
CA SER A 11 -32.73 -0.56 2.96
C SER A 11 -34.01 -0.56 3.78
N THR A 12 -34.95 0.30 3.41
CA THR A 12 -36.33 0.13 3.84
C THR A 12 -36.96 -1.08 3.13
N VAL A 13 -37.27 -2.11 3.92
CA VAL A 13 -37.73 -3.43 3.46
C VAL A 13 -38.93 -3.33 2.49
N ARG A 14 -39.91 -2.50 2.82
CA ARG A 14 -41.16 -2.39 2.04
C ARG A 14 -40.98 -1.76 0.65
N ASP A 15 -39.90 -0.98 0.45
CA ASP A 15 -39.70 -0.27 -0.82
C ASP A 15 -38.87 -1.12 -1.80
N PHE A 16 -37.91 -1.90 -1.29
CA PHE A 16 -36.88 -2.52 -2.11
C PHE A 16 -36.76 -4.05 -1.99
N GLY A 17 -37.76 -4.73 -1.42
CA GLY A 17 -37.71 -6.19 -1.25
C GLY A 17 -37.32 -6.98 -2.51
N PRO A 18 -37.88 -6.71 -3.70
CA PRO A 18 -37.47 -7.39 -4.93
C PRO A 18 -35.99 -7.11 -5.29
N VAL A 19 -35.59 -5.83 -5.31
CA VAL A 19 -34.21 -5.44 -5.69
C VAL A 19 -33.19 -5.98 -4.69
N ARG A 20 -33.52 -6.00 -3.41
CA ARG A 20 -32.64 -6.62 -2.39
C ARG A 20 -32.39 -8.09 -2.69
N ARG A 21 -33.46 -8.87 -2.95
CA ARG A 21 -33.31 -10.29 -3.30
C ARG A 21 -32.47 -10.49 -4.55
N ASP A 22 -32.66 -9.66 -5.58
CA ASP A 22 -31.88 -9.76 -6.80
C ASP A 22 -30.38 -9.44 -6.55
N VAL A 23 -30.10 -8.40 -5.75
CA VAL A 23 -28.73 -8.06 -5.33
C VAL A 23 -28.10 -9.19 -4.52
N GLN A 24 -28.83 -9.76 -3.56
CA GLN A 24 -28.41 -10.89 -2.76
C GLN A 24 -28.06 -12.10 -3.63
N GLN A 25 -28.99 -12.54 -4.49
CA GLN A 25 -28.75 -13.68 -5.39
C GLN A 25 -27.54 -13.47 -6.30
N TRP A 26 -27.39 -12.26 -6.81
CA TRP A 26 -26.26 -11.90 -7.64
C TRP A 26 -24.94 -11.95 -6.88
N LEU A 27 -24.86 -11.48 -5.63
CA LEU A 27 -23.66 -11.55 -4.77
C LEU A 27 -23.35 -13.00 -4.38
N HIS A 28 -24.35 -13.78 -3.99
CA HIS A 28 -24.17 -15.21 -3.70
C HIS A 28 -23.61 -15.99 -4.90
N GLY A 29 -24.09 -15.69 -6.12
CA GLY A 29 -23.56 -16.25 -7.36
C GLY A 29 -22.06 -15.98 -7.58
N ARG A 30 -21.49 -14.99 -6.87
CA ARG A 30 -20.06 -14.65 -6.85
C ARG A 30 -19.32 -15.15 -5.63
N ARG A 31 -19.94 -16.02 -4.83
CA ARG A 31 -19.40 -16.54 -3.56
C ARG A 31 -19.12 -15.43 -2.53
N ILE A 32 -19.91 -14.36 -2.54
CA ILE A 32 -19.89 -13.28 -1.57
C ILE A 32 -20.98 -13.58 -0.55
N ASP A 33 -20.62 -13.55 0.73
CA ASP A 33 -21.60 -13.74 1.81
C ASP A 33 -22.37 -12.43 2.02
N VAL A 34 -23.70 -12.51 2.04
CA VAL A 34 -24.58 -11.36 2.24
C VAL A 34 -25.22 -11.45 3.60
N ARG A 35 -25.21 -10.35 4.33
CA ARG A 35 -25.94 -10.19 5.59
C ARG A 35 -27.06 -9.18 5.40
N GLU A 36 -28.24 -9.53 5.82
CA GLU A 36 -29.42 -8.67 5.86
C GLU A 36 -30.37 -9.10 6.98
N SER A 37 -31.15 -8.16 7.50
CA SER A 37 -32.04 -8.38 8.66
C SER A 37 -33.17 -9.39 8.41
N GLU A 38 -33.46 -9.73 7.16
CA GLU A 38 -34.54 -10.65 6.75
C GLU A 38 -34.02 -12.05 6.37
N ASP A 39 -32.72 -12.30 6.43
CA ASP A 39 -32.15 -13.59 6.15
C ASP A 39 -32.62 -14.60 7.23
N PRO A 40 -33.26 -15.72 6.85
CA PRO A 40 -33.63 -16.77 7.81
C PRO A 40 -32.45 -17.37 8.59
N GLU A 41 -31.24 -17.31 8.01
CA GLU A 41 -29.99 -17.75 8.64
C GLU A 41 -29.30 -16.63 9.44
N PHE A 42 -29.92 -15.44 9.51
CA PHE A 42 -29.38 -14.33 10.28
C PHE A 42 -29.29 -14.71 11.77
N PRO A 43 -28.11 -14.60 12.41
CA PRO A 43 -27.94 -15.05 13.79
C PRO A 43 -28.76 -14.16 14.74
N VAL A 44 -29.99 -14.56 15.04
CA VAL A 44 -30.81 -13.91 16.05
C VAL A 44 -30.47 -14.55 17.39
N ASP A 45 -29.76 -13.84 18.24
CA ASP A 45 -29.64 -14.19 19.65
C ASP A 45 -30.97 -13.85 20.34
N PRO A 46 -31.72 -14.82 20.90
CA PRO A 46 -32.98 -14.55 21.59
C PRO A 46 -32.87 -13.57 22.76
N ALA A 47 -31.66 -13.39 23.29
CA ALA A 47 -31.38 -12.44 24.38
C ALA A 47 -31.10 -10.99 23.89
N VAL A 48 -31.01 -10.78 22.56
CA VAL A 48 -30.67 -9.51 21.95
C VAL A 48 -31.82 -9.03 21.10
N HIS A 49 -32.17 -7.74 21.24
CA HIS A 49 -33.17 -7.14 20.36
C HIS A 49 -32.74 -7.26 18.89
N SER A 50 -33.70 -7.58 17.98
CA SER A 50 -33.41 -7.81 16.55
C SER A 50 -32.61 -6.67 15.88
N HIS A 51 -32.84 -5.45 16.29
CA HIS A 51 -32.08 -4.29 15.79
C HIS A 51 -30.61 -4.30 16.22
N ASP A 52 -30.33 -4.69 17.45
CA ASP A 52 -28.94 -4.78 17.97
C ASP A 52 -28.21 -5.96 17.32
N ALA A 53 -28.91 -7.05 16.99
CA ALA A 53 -28.35 -8.15 16.22
C ALA A 53 -27.89 -7.70 14.81
N CYS A 54 -28.69 -6.84 14.14
CA CYS A 54 -28.29 -6.23 12.86
C CYS A 54 -27.01 -5.39 12.99
N LEU A 55 -26.91 -4.56 14.03
CA LEU A 55 -25.72 -3.73 14.26
C LEU A 55 -24.47 -4.60 14.49
N ARG A 56 -24.57 -5.67 15.30
CA ARG A 56 -23.46 -6.60 15.50
C ARG A 56 -23.03 -7.33 14.23
N ALA A 57 -23.99 -7.61 13.32
CA ALA A 57 -23.67 -8.26 12.06
C ALA A 57 -22.88 -7.36 11.09
N ILE A 58 -22.95 -6.04 11.27
CA ILE A 58 -22.20 -5.09 10.44
C ILE A 58 -20.71 -5.12 10.76
N ASP A 59 -20.32 -5.29 12.01
CA ASP A 59 -18.89 -5.28 12.44
C ASP A 59 -17.98 -6.22 11.63
N GLY A 60 -18.48 -7.37 11.22
CA GLY A 60 -17.71 -8.33 10.41
C GLY A 60 -17.86 -8.15 8.90
N CYS A 61 -18.42 -7.04 8.40
CA CYS A 61 -18.63 -6.82 6.98
C CYS A 61 -17.48 -6.04 6.34
N HIS A 62 -17.26 -6.29 5.05
CA HIS A 62 -16.20 -5.66 4.26
C HIS A 62 -16.76 -4.53 3.36
N LEU A 63 -18.07 -4.53 3.15
CA LEU A 63 -18.76 -3.56 2.31
C LEU A 63 -20.20 -3.40 2.81
N PHE A 64 -20.72 -2.18 2.75
CA PHE A 64 -22.09 -1.83 3.10
C PHE A 64 -22.80 -1.24 1.87
N ILE A 65 -23.89 -1.86 1.45
CA ILE A 65 -24.76 -1.38 0.36
C ILE A 65 -26.00 -0.78 0.98
N LEU A 66 -26.28 0.49 0.69
CA LEU A 66 -27.39 1.25 1.22
C LEU A 66 -28.35 1.66 0.09
N LEU A 67 -29.61 1.27 0.19
CA LEU A 67 -30.66 1.66 -0.74
C LEU A 67 -31.60 2.66 -0.07
N ILE A 68 -31.74 3.87 -0.63
CA ILE A 68 -32.57 4.96 -0.08
C ILE A 68 -33.69 5.29 -1.05
N GLY A 69 -34.94 5.20 -0.54
CA GLY A 69 -36.18 5.56 -1.22
C GLY A 69 -36.95 6.66 -0.52
N TRP A 70 -38.27 6.70 -0.79
CA TRP A 70 -39.16 7.72 -0.27
C TRP A 70 -39.45 7.59 1.22
N ARG A 71 -39.38 6.39 1.79
CA ARG A 71 -39.72 6.10 3.18
C ARG A 71 -38.52 6.21 4.10
N TYR A 72 -38.74 6.79 5.26
CA TYR A 72 -37.71 6.85 6.30
C TYR A 72 -37.48 5.50 6.98
N GLY A 73 -38.48 4.63 6.98
CA GLY A 73 -38.46 3.33 7.65
C GLY A 73 -38.82 3.37 9.12
N GLY A 74 -38.72 2.21 9.78
CA GLY A 74 -38.97 2.08 11.22
C GLY A 74 -37.93 2.83 12.05
N LEU A 75 -38.33 3.39 13.19
CA LEU A 75 -37.42 4.04 14.12
C LEU A 75 -36.67 3.00 14.92
N TYR A 76 -35.36 3.22 15.10
CA TYR A 76 -34.56 2.52 16.08
C TYR A 76 -35.05 2.87 17.49
N HIS A 77 -35.23 1.88 18.35
CA HIS A 77 -35.86 2.10 19.64
C HIS A 77 -35.14 3.18 20.48
N GLY A 78 -35.93 4.07 21.08
CA GLY A 78 -35.43 5.19 21.89
C GLY A 78 -34.78 6.32 21.11
N SER A 79 -34.84 6.34 19.78
CA SER A 79 -34.21 7.37 18.94
C SER A 79 -35.17 7.98 17.90
N GLN A 80 -34.75 9.11 17.31
CA GLN A 80 -35.41 9.71 16.14
C GLN A 80 -34.79 9.23 14.80
N GLN A 81 -33.81 8.34 14.87
CA GLN A 81 -33.19 7.77 13.70
C GLN A 81 -33.94 6.53 13.23
N SER A 82 -33.98 6.30 11.91
CA SER A 82 -34.44 5.02 11.37
C SER A 82 -33.42 3.93 11.60
N ILE A 83 -33.87 2.67 11.57
CA ILE A 83 -33.01 1.50 11.65
C ILE A 83 -31.93 1.57 10.56
N THR A 84 -32.33 1.86 9.31
CA THR A 84 -31.43 2.01 8.17
C THR A 84 -30.38 3.10 8.39
N TRP A 85 -30.74 4.22 9.00
CA TRP A 85 -29.77 5.27 9.34
C TRP A 85 -28.83 4.81 10.43
N ARG A 86 -29.31 4.13 11.46
CA ARG A 86 -28.48 3.61 12.55
C ARG A 86 -27.49 2.54 12.04
N GLU A 87 -27.93 1.69 11.11
CA GLU A 87 -27.06 0.72 10.42
C GLU A 87 -25.95 1.43 9.63
N TYR A 88 -26.28 2.50 8.92
CA TYR A 88 -25.29 3.32 8.24
C TYR A 88 -24.27 3.95 9.20
N ASP A 89 -24.73 4.52 10.33
CA ASP A 89 -23.85 5.11 11.33
C ASP A 89 -22.87 4.06 11.91
N GLU A 90 -23.36 2.84 12.12
CA GLU A 90 -22.52 1.71 12.57
C GLU A 90 -21.44 1.35 11.53
N ALA A 91 -21.83 1.22 10.26
CA ALA A 91 -20.89 0.97 9.18
C ALA A 91 -19.83 2.08 9.08
N ALA A 92 -20.24 3.33 9.20
CA ALA A 92 -19.36 4.49 9.20
C ALA A 92 -18.39 4.50 10.40
N GLN A 93 -18.86 4.14 11.59
CA GLN A 93 -18.06 4.03 12.80
C GLN A 93 -16.95 2.96 12.66
N HIS A 94 -17.28 1.83 12.05
CA HIS A 94 -16.34 0.75 11.74
C HIS A 94 -15.49 1.00 10.48
N ARG A 95 -15.66 2.17 9.82
CA ARG A 95 -14.96 2.56 8.58
C ARG A 95 -15.18 1.57 7.43
N ILE A 96 -16.33 0.92 7.42
CA ILE A 96 -16.72 0.04 6.33
C ILE A 96 -17.07 0.89 5.11
N PRO A 97 -16.51 0.61 3.92
CA PRO A 97 -16.87 1.33 2.70
C PRO A 97 -18.37 1.24 2.41
N VAL A 98 -19.00 2.36 2.08
CA VAL A 98 -20.44 2.45 1.83
C VAL A 98 -20.72 2.77 0.37
N ILE A 99 -21.59 2.00 -0.28
CA ILE A 99 -22.18 2.31 -1.58
C ILE A 99 -23.65 2.67 -1.34
N ALA A 100 -23.97 3.96 -1.42
CA ALA A 100 -25.33 4.43 -1.26
C ALA A 100 -25.99 4.68 -2.63
N LEU A 101 -27.10 3.98 -2.87
CA LEU A 101 -27.94 4.13 -4.06
C LEU A 101 -29.22 4.88 -3.63
N VAL A 102 -29.34 6.10 -4.06
CA VAL A 102 -30.51 6.95 -3.78
C VAL A 102 -31.38 7.01 -5.02
N LEU A 103 -32.66 6.73 -4.87
CA LEU A 103 -33.62 6.90 -5.98
C LEU A 103 -33.51 8.31 -6.54
N LYS A 104 -33.39 8.41 -7.87
CA LYS A 104 -33.25 9.69 -8.57
C LYS A 104 -34.34 10.69 -8.18
N ASP A 105 -35.58 10.25 -8.16
CA ASP A 105 -36.72 11.12 -7.82
C ASP A 105 -36.63 11.64 -6.37
N VAL A 106 -36.08 10.85 -5.44
CA VAL A 106 -35.85 11.26 -4.04
C VAL A 106 -34.71 12.28 -3.95
N ALA A 107 -33.65 12.08 -4.70
CA ALA A 107 -32.50 12.99 -4.76
C ALA A 107 -32.90 14.35 -5.40
N ASP A 108 -33.69 14.30 -6.49
CA ASP A 108 -34.21 15.49 -7.18
C ASP A 108 -35.15 16.28 -6.26
N GLU A 109 -36.09 15.61 -5.56
CA GLU A 109 -37.00 16.25 -4.60
C GLU A 109 -36.22 16.87 -3.42
N ALA A 110 -35.23 16.18 -2.86
CA ALA A 110 -34.39 16.72 -1.80
C ALA A 110 -33.64 17.98 -2.25
N THR A 111 -33.15 17.98 -3.48
CA THR A 111 -32.43 19.13 -4.07
C THR A 111 -33.40 20.30 -4.30
N ARG A 112 -34.60 20.03 -4.82
CA ARG A 112 -35.67 21.04 -5.01
C ARG A 112 -36.02 21.71 -3.70
N VAL A 113 -36.24 20.95 -2.63
CA VAL A 113 -36.60 21.48 -1.31
C VAL A 113 -35.46 22.31 -0.70
N ALA A 114 -34.21 21.88 -0.82
CA ALA A 114 -33.08 22.64 -0.35
C ALA A 114 -32.98 24.01 -1.05
N GLN A 115 -33.21 24.04 -2.36
CA GLN A 115 -33.25 25.30 -3.14
C GLN A 115 -34.39 26.21 -2.74
N GLN A 116 -35.64 25.68 -2.58
CA GLN A 116 -36.80 26.44 -2.18
C GLN A 116 -36.68 27.02 -0.77
N LYS A 117 -36.15 26.23 0.17
CA LYS A 117 -35.87 26.70 1.54
C LYS A 117 -34.91 27.89 1.54
N ARG A 118 -33.89 27.85 0.67
CA ARG A 118 -32.91 28.93 0.53
C ARG A 118 -33.49 30.22 -0.05
N VAL A 119 -34.46 30.11 -0.96
CA VAL A 119 -35.02 31.25 -1.72
C VAL A 119 -36.29 31.81 -1.11
N LEU A 120 -37.21 30.95 -0.64
CA LEU A 120 -38.58 31.31 -0.26
C LEU A 120 -38.94 31.02 1.20
N GLY A 121 -38.08 30.36 1.96
CA GLY A 121 -38.41 29.98 3.35
C GLY A 121 -39.46 28.89 3.50
N LEU A 122 -40.02 28.35 2.40
CA LEU A 122 -41.12 27.39 2.36
C LEU A 122 -40.63 25.94 2.43
N GLN A 123 -41.37 25.09 3.16
CA GLN A 123 -41.08 23.66 3.34
C GLN A 123 -42.23 22.77 2.82
N ALA A 124 -42.67 22.93 1.58
CA ALA A 124 -43.57 21.95 0.97
C ALA A 124 -42.78 20.84 0.31
N SER A 125 -42.68 19.68 0.96
CA SER A 125 -41.98 18.49 0.44
C SER A 125 -42.92 17.29 0.49
N ARG A 126 -42.84 16.43 -0.54
CA ARG A 126 -43.44 15.08 -0.52
C ARG A 126 -42.54 14.08 0.22
N LEU A 127 -41.29 14.45 0.46
CA LEU A 127 -40.29 13.60 1.10
C LEU A 127 -40.42 13.71 2.61
N ASP A 128 -40.33 12.57 3.29
CA ASP A 128 -40.29 12.52 4.75
C ASP A 128 -39.13 13.37 5.29
N PRO A 129 -39.36 14.25 6.29
CA PRO A 129 -38.27 15.05 6.89
C PRO A 129 -37.09 14.22 7.44
N GLY A 130 -37.34 12.98 7.84
CA GLY A 130 -36.32 12.05 8.28
C GLY A 130 -35.41 11.64 7.14
N VAL A 131 -35.93 11.39 5.94
CA VAL A 131 -35.14 11.08 4.75
C VAL A 131 -34.26 12.28 4.36
N HIS A 132 -34.78 13.51 4.44
CA HIS A 132 -34.01 14.72 4.19
C HIS A 132 -32.77 14.79 5.13
N ARG A 133 -33.02 14.63 6.44
CA ARG A 133 -31.94 14.67 7.44
C ARG A 133 -30.90 13.57 7.20
N PHE A 134 -31.36 12.38 6.82
CA PHE A 134 -30.46 11.26 6.51
C PHE A 134 -29.59 11.54 5.28
N LEU A 135 -30.18 12.06 4.20
CA LEU A 135 -29.42 12.46 3.00
C LEU A 135 -28.40 13.55 3.30
N ASP A 136 -28.74 14.52 4.15
CA ASP A 136 -27.81 15.56 4.57
C ASP A 136 -26.65 14.99 5.43
N ALA A 137 -26.94 14.03 6.31
CA ALA A 137 -25.93 13.33 7.09
C ALA A 137 -25.01 12.50 6.19
N LEU A 138 -25.58 11.78 5.23
CA LEU A 138 -24.85 10.96 4.26
C LEU A 138 -23.87 11.81 3.42
N ARG A 139 -24.32 12.98 2.92
CA ARG A 139 -23.49 13.92 2.13
C ARG A 139 -22.35 14.54 2.93
N LYS A 140 -22.50 14.69 4.24
CA LYS A 140 -21.49 15.20 5.17
C LYS A 140 -20.57 14.11 5.72
N GLY A 141 -20.92 12.86 5.47
CA GLY A 141 -20.23 11.69 5.98
C GLY A 141 -18.83 11.45 5.38
N HIS A 142 -18.27 10.29 5.65
CA HIS A 142 -16.86 9.96 5.32
C HIS A 142 -16.54 10.06 3.83
N LYS A 143 -15.27 10.41 3.53
CA LYS A 143 -14.71 10.50 2.16
C LYS A 143 -14.83 9.19 1.36
N ASP A 144 -14.98 8.06 2.03
CA ASP A 144 -15.07 6.72 1.44
C ASP A 144 -16.51 6.29 1.11
N ASN A 145 -17.49 7.19 1.26
CA ASN A 145 -18.87 6.95 0.86
C ASN A 145 -19.03 7.27 -0.63
N TRP A 146 -19.52 6.30 -1.40
CA TRP A 146 -19.89 6.49 -2.80
C TRP A 146 -21.40 6.62 -2.91
N ILE A 147 -21.86 7.84 -3.22
CA ILE A 147 -23.27 8.17 -3.26
C ILE A 147 -23.69 8.32 -4.73
N HIS A 148 -24.60 7.46 -5.18
CA HIS A 148 -25.24 7.51 -6.48
C HIS A 148 -26.62 8.12 -6.32
N LEU A 149 -26.81 9.35 -6.81
CA LEU A 149 -28.07 10.10 -6.71
C LEU A 149 -28.99 9.92 -7.93
N ASP A 150 -28.57 9.10 -8.88
CA ASP A 150 -29.21 8.88 -10.17
C ASP A 150 -29.79 7.47 -10.33
N TRP A 151 -29.88 6.70 -9.24
CA TRP A 151 -30.39 5.35 -9.30
C TRP A 151 -31.88 5.31 -9.71
N ASP A 152 -32.20 4.52 -10.73
CA ASP A 152 -33.56 4.38 -11.28
C ASP A 152 -34.46 3.37 -10.54
N GLY A 153 -33.95 2.79 -9.44
CA GLY A 153 -34.64 1.77 -8.67
C GLY A 153 -34.50 0.34 -9.23
N SER A 154 -33.85 0.16 -10.38
CA SER A 154 -33.69 -1.16 -11.00
C SER A 154 -32.48 -1.91 -10.42
N PHE A 155 -32.58 -3.25 -10.41
CA PHE A 155 -31.45 -4.12 -10.10
C PHE A 155 -30.31 -3.96 -11.09
N THR A 156 -30.59 -3.81 -12.39
CA THR A 156 -29.56 -3.65 -13.43
C THR A 156 -28.68 -2.43 -13.17
N HIS A 157 -29.28 -1.31 -12.79
CA HIS A 157 -28.53 -0.10 -12.44
C HIS A 157 -27.77 -0.28 -11.12
N ALA A 158 -28.42 -0.82 -10.09
CA ALA A 158 -27.77 -1.10 -8.81
C ALA A 158 -26.54 -1.99 -9.00
N ARG A 159 -26.70 -3.10 -9.72
CA ARG A 159 -25.60 -4.02 -10.05
C ARG A 159 -24.42 -3.29 -10.71
N ARG A 160 -24.67 -2.47 -11.74
CA ARG A 160 -23.61 -1.74 -12.46
C ARG A 160 -22.85 -0.79 -11.52
N CYS A 161 -23.56 -0.06 -10.66
CA CYS A 161 -22.96 0.83 -9.67
C CYS A 161 -22.09 0.06 -8.66
N VAL A 162 -22.61 -1.06 -8.14
CA VAL A 162 -21.88 -1.90 -7.16
C VAL A 162 -20.65 -2.54 -7.81
N GLU A 163 -20.78 -3.11 -9.02
CA GLU A 163 -19.63 -3.71 -9.75
C GLU A 163 -18.51 -2.69 -9.98
N ALA A 164 -18.85 -1.50 -10.45
CA ALA A 164 -17.86 -0.43 -10.69
C ALA A 164 -17.11 -0.06 -9.41
N ARG A 165 -17.81 0.00 -8.27
CA ARG A 165 -17.18 0.35 -6.99
C ARG A 165 -16.42 -0.79 -6.35
N MET A 166 -16.90 -2.03 -6.46
CA MET A 166 -16.14 -3.20 -6.01
C MET A 166 -14.80 -3.32 -6.75
N ASN A 167 -14.75 -3.03 -8.06
CA ASN A 167 -13.50 -2.99 -8.80
C ASN A 167 -12.54 -1.91 -8.27
N THR A 168 -13.07 -0.71 -7.95
CA THR A 168 -12.28 0.36 -7.34
C THR A 168 -11.76 -0.05 -5.95
N LEU A 169 -12.61 -0.67 -5.13
CA LEU A 169 -12.21 -1.20 -3.81
C LEU A 169 -11.13 -2.28 -3.93
N TYR A 170 -11.29 -3.20 -4.90
CA TYR A 170 -10.28 -4.22 -5.14
C TYR A 170 -8.90 -3.61 -5.41
N VAL A 171 -8.82 -2.62 -6.28
CA VAL A 171 -7.55 -1.96 -6.61
C VAL A 171 -6.99 -1.17 -5.42
N ASN A 172 -7.84 -0.44 -4.71
CA ASN A 172 -7.38 0.51 -3.69
C ASN A 172 -7.13 -0.12 -2.30
N TYR A 173 -7.82 -1.22 -1.97
CA TYR A 173 -7.78 -1.81 -0.64
C TYR A 173 -7.32 -3.26 -0.62
N LEU A 174 -7.79 -4.11 -1.53
CA LEU A 174 -7.44 -5.53 -1.50
C LEU A 174 -6.04 -5.80 -2.05
N ARG A 175 -5.59 -5.03 -3.04
CA ARG A 175 -4.23 -5.18 -3.58
C ARG A 175 -3.17 -4.79 -2.56
N PRO A 176 -3.26 -3.60 -1.90
CA PRO A 176 -2.34 -3.25 -0.80
C PRO A 176 -2.39 -4.23 0.37
N HIS A 177 -3.57 -4.78 0.69
CA HIS A 177 -3.70 -5.78 1.76
C HIS A 177 -2.92 -7.07 1.45
N ARG A 178 -2.98 -7.56 0.22
CA ARG A 178 -2.16 -8.71 -0.22
C ARG A 178 -0.66 -8.40 -0.15
N GLU A 179 -0.26 -7.19 -0.48
CA GLU A 179 1.13 -6.76 -0.34
C GLU A 179 1.56 -6.76 1.12
N LEU A 180 0.71 -6.30 2.04
CA LEU A 180 0.95 -6.36 3.49
C LEU A 180 0.99 -7.79 4.05
N GLU A 181 0.11 -8.68 3.60
CA GLU A 181 0.15 -10.11 3.97
C GLU A 181 1.47 -10.74 3.51
N SER A 182 1.87 -10.50 2.26
CA SER A 182 3.15 -10.98 1.73
C SER A 182 4.35 -10.44 2.52
N LEU A 183 4.29 -9.19 2.96
CA LEU A 183 5.31 -8.62 3.84
C LEU A 183 5.32 -9.26 5.22
N ALA A 184 4.13 -9.50 5.80
CA ALA A 184 4.00 -10.14 7.12
C ALA A 184 4.52 -11.58 7.11
N GLU A 185 4.27 -12.32 6.03
CA GLU A 185 4.82 -13.69 5.85
C GLU A 185 6.36 -13.68 5.71
N ARG A 186 6.92 -12.68 5.04
CA ARG A 186 8.36 -12.54 4.83
C ARG A 186 9.10 -12.00 6.06
N PHE A 187 8.41 -11.27 6.94
CA PHE A 187 9.04 -10.53 8.03
C PHE A 187 9.84 -11.39 9.02
N PRO A 188 9.39 -12.58 9.48
CA PRO A 188 10.18 -13.43 10.37
C PRO A 188 11.53 -13.85 9.75
N THR A 189 11.51 -14.25 8.47
CA THR A 189 12.73 -14.61 7.72
C THR A 189 13.62 -13.37 7.55
N TYR A 190 13.05 -12.22 7.21
CA TYR A 190 13.76 -10.95 7.13
C TYR A 190 14.54 -10.62 8.41
N VAL A 191 13.91 -10.77 9.58
CA VAL A 191 14.57 -10.48 10.88
C VAL A 191 15.73 -11.44 11.13
N THR A 192 15.55 -12.72 10.84
CA THR A 192 16.61 -13.73 11.00
C THR A 192 17.79 -13.46 10.07
N ASP A 193 17.50 -13.20 8.81
CA ASP A 193 18.53 -12.98 7.78
C ASP A 193 19.28 -11.67 8.00
N ARG A 194 18.57 -10.63 8.44
CA ARG A 194 19.22 -9.38 8.86
C ARG A 194 20.18 -9.59 10.01
N SER A 195 19.84 -10.41 10.99
CA SER A 195 20.73 -10.75 12.10
C SER A 195 22.00 -11.45 11.63
N ALA A 196 21.91 -12.32 10.62
CA ALA A 196 23.09 -12.97 10.01
C ALA A 196 24.01 -11.96 9.32
N VAL A 197 23.46 -10.94 8.65
CA VAL A 197 24.24 -9.84 8.07
C VAL A 197 24.95 -9.02 9.16
N GLU A 198 24.25 -8.69 10.25
CA GLU A 198 24.80 -7.94 11.39
C GLU A 198 25.92 -8.72 12.10
N GLU A 199 25.77 -10.03 12.28
CA GLU A 199 26.81 -10.91 12.86
C GLU A 199 28.04 -10.95 11.96
N THR A 200 27.86 -11.11 10.65
CA THR A 200 28.95 -11.07 9.67
C THR A 200 29.70 -9.74 9.74
N ALA A 201 28.97 -8.63 9.82
CA ALA A 201 29.55 -7.29 9.92
C ALA A 201 30.37 -7.11 11.23
N LEU A 202 29.88 -7.68 12.34
CA LEU A 202 30.64 -7.64 13.62
C LEU A 202 31.95 -8.40 13.51
N GLN A 203 31.99 -9.58 12.88
CA GLN A 203 33.20 -10.34 12.63
C GLN A 203 34.18 -9.56 11.74
N ILE A 204 33.68 -8.87 10.71
CA ILE A 204 34.47 -8.01 9.84
C ILE A 204 35.09 -6.86 10.65
N ARG A 205 34.30 -6.18 11.47
CA ARG A 205 34.75 -5.08 12.35
C ARG A 205 35.92 -5.54 13.25
N GLN A 206 35.81 -6.73 13.84
CA GLN A 206 36.90 -7.29 14.67
C GLN A 206 38.17 -7.48 13.85
N ARG A 207 38.09 -7.99 12.61
CA ARG A 207 39.28 -8.17 11.74
C ARG A 207 39.85 -6.85 11.27
N VAL A 208 39.05 -5.85 10.97
CA VAL A 208 39.50 -4.49 10.62
C VAL A 208 40.22 -3.87 11.80
N ALA A 209 39.68 -3.99 13.01
CA ALA A 209 40.33 -3.50 14.25
C ALA A 209 41.67 -4.22 14.54
N ALA A 210 41.82 -5.47 14.10
CA ALA A 210 43.07 -6.22 14.20
C ALA A 210 44.13 -5.82 13.16
N GLY A 211 43.89 -4.81 12.32
CA GLY A 211 44.86 -4.22 11.39
C GLY A 211 44.78 -4.75 9.96
N ALA A 212 43.61 -5.08 9.44
CA ALA A 212 43.44 -5.47 8.04
C ALA A 212 43.91 -4.37 7.09
N ASP A 213 44.72 -4.71 6.09
CA ASP A 213 45.14 -3.81 5.03
C ASP A 213 44.02 -3.53 4.01
N ALA A 214 44.25 -2.65 3.04
CA ALA A 214 43.25 -2.23 2.08
C ALA A 214 42.71 -3.40 1.23
N ALA A 215 43.54 -4.35 0.84
CA ALA A 215 43.12 -5.50 0.05
C ALA A 215 42.28 -6.47 0.89
N ALA A 216 42.70 -6.75 2.12
CA ALA A 216 41.94 -7.56 3.07
C ALA A 216 40.56 -6.91 3.40
N ARG A 217 40.47 -5.58 3.51
CA ARG A 217 39.20 -4.86 3.73
C ARG A 217 38.24 -5.00 2.55
N ALA A 218 38.75 -4.92 1.32
CA ALA A 218 37.92 -5.15 0.12
C ALA A 218 37.40 -6.59 0.07
N GLU A 219 38.23 -7.58 0.41
CA GLU A 219 37.83 -8.99 0.49
C GLU A 219 36.77 -9.21 1.59
N LEU A 220 36.97 -8.62 2.77
CA LEU A 220 35.99 -8.70 3.87
C LEU A 220 34.65 -8.11 3.50
N LEU A 221 34.64 -6.96 2.83
CA LEU A 221 33.37 -6.37 2.33
C LEU A 221 32.72 -7.24 1.24
N GLY A 222 33.54 -7.85 0.37
CA GLY A 222 33.07 -8.83 -0.60
C GLY A 222 32.38 -10.04 0.05
N LYS A 223 32.86 -10.50 1.21
CA LYS A 223 32.20 -11.57 2.00
C LYS A 223 30.83 -11.10 2.55
N LEU A 224 30.73 -9.86 3.05
CA LEU A 224 29.46 -9.31 3.50
C LEU A 224 28.46 -9.24 2.35
N LEU A 225 28.88 -8.71 1.20
CA LEU A 225 28.02 -8.64 0.02
C LEU A 225 27.61 -10.04 -0.50
N ALA A 226 28.45 -11.07 -0.32
CA ALA A 226 28.08 -12.45 -0.66
C ALA A 226 26.94 -12.97 0.22
N VAL A 227 27.02 -12.76 1.54
CA VAL A 227 25.93 -13.10 2.48
C VAL A 227 24.64 -12.35 2.10
N VAL A 228 24.73 -11.05 1.84
CA VAL A 228 23.59 -10.24 1.42
C VAL A 228 22.97 -10.77 0.11
N ALA A 229 23.79 -11.18 -0.85
CA ALA A 229 23.32 -11.72 -2.12
C ALA A 229 22.63 -13.09 -1.97
N GLU A 230 23.08 -13.94 -1.06
CA GLU A 230 22.41 -15.20 -0.72
C GLU A 230 21.03 -14.94 -0.08
N LEU A 231 20.93 -13.93 0.76
CA LEU A 231 19.71 -13.56 1.49
C LEU A 231 18.85 -12.50 0.76
N ARG A 232 19.13 -12.21 -0.50
CA ARG A 232 18.51 -11.12 -1.27
C ARG A 232 16.99 -11.22 -1.39
N SER A 233 16.46 -12.43 -1.39
CA SER A 233 15.03 -12.66 -1.52
C SER A 233 14.25 -12.14 -0.31
N SER A 234 14.70 -12.48 0.90
CA SER A 234 14.09 -12.03 2.15
C SER A 234 14.38 -10.55 2.43
N LEU A 235 15.61 -10.11 2.23
CA LEU A 235 16.06 -8.74 2.54
C LEU A 235 15.52 -7.70 1.57
N PHE A 236 15.52 -8.00 0.27
CA PHE A 236 15.21 -7.02 -0.78
C PHE A 236 14.06 -7.46 -1.71
N GLY A 237 13.46 -8.62 -1.49
CA GLY A 237 12.35 -9.11 -2.32
C GLY A 237 12.73 -9.50 -3.75
N PHE A 238 14.00 -9.83 -4.00
CA PHE A 238 14.41 -10.42 -5.27
C PHE A 238 13.78 -11.79 -5.46
N GLN A 239 13.31 -12.06 -6.67
CA GLN A 239 12.82 -13.38 -7.08
C GLN A 239 13.95 -14.18 -7.74
N ASP A 240 13.78 -15.48 -7.90
CA ASP A 240 14.80 -16.36 -8.49
C ASP A 240 15.22 -15.95 -9.92
N ALA A 241 14.28 -15.37 -10.67
CA ALA A 241 14.53 -14.89 -12.03
C ALA A 241 15.10 -13.46 -12.10
N ASP A 242 15.18 -12.75 -10.97
CA ASP A 242 15.68 -11.38 -10.95
C ASP A 242 17.21 -11.38 -10.99
N VAL A 243 17.76 -10.57 -11.87
CA VAL A 243 19.19 -10.29 -11.97
C VAL A 243 19.53 -9.16 -11.00
N PHE A 244 20.57 -9.33 -10.21
CA PHE A 244 21.01 -8.40 -9.17
C PHE A 244 22.46 -7.99 -9.30
N ASP A 245 22.79 -6.80 -8.80
CA ASP A 245 24.15 -6.33 -8.64
C ASP A 245 24.26 -5.46 -7.38
N PHE A 246 25.09 -5.87 -6.45
CA PHE A 246 25.45 -5.16 -5.22
C PHE A 246 26.88 -4.62 -5.37
N VAL A 247 27.04 -3.33 -5.41
CA VAL A 247 28.34 -2.67 -5.62
C VAL A 247 28.58 -1.63 -4.55
N VAL A 248 29.77 -1.62 -3.97
CA VAL A 248 30.26 -0.51 -3.16
C VAL A 248 31.32 0.23 -3.96
N HIS A 249 31.02 1.45 -4.35
CA HIS A 249 31.95 2.35 -5.02
C HIS A 249 32.61 3.22 -3.95
N ARG A 250 33.94 3.14 -3.80
CA ARG A 250 34.69 3.94 -2.85
C ARG A 250 35.28 5.17 -3.53
N ARG A 251 35.23 6.32 -2.85
CA ARG A 251 35.87 7.54 -3.28
C ARG A 251 37.40 7.38 -3.14
N GLU A 252 38.15 7.67 -4.21
CA GLU A 252 39.60 7.75 -4.16
C GLU A 252 40.02 9.03 -3.44
N ARG A 253 41.15 8.94 -2.66
CA ARG A 253 41.54 10.03 -1.76
C ARG A 253 41.97 11.32 -2.46
N GLU A 254 42.48 11.22 -3.67
CA GLU A 254 43.08 12.33 -4.41
C GLU A 254 42.30 12.71 -5.67
N SER A 255 41.16 12.08 -5.88
CA SER A 255 40.31 12.33 -7.04
C SER A 255 38.83 12.44 -6.64
N ASP A 256 38.04 13.07 -7.50
CA ASP A 256 36.57 13.07 -7.37
C ASP A 256 35.95 11.83 -8.04
N GLU A 257 36.69 10.73 -8.09
CA GLU A 257 36.27 9.49 -8.71
C GLU A 257 35.82 8.46 -7.67
N LEU A 258 34.78 7.73 -8.01
CA LEU A 258 34.25 6.59 -7.29
C LEU A 258 34.63 5.32 -8.07
N VAL A 259 35.42 4.46 -7.49
CA VAL A 259 35.87 3.19 -8.09
C VAL A 259 35.24 2.00 -7.38
N VAL A 260 35.04 0.90 -8.08
CA VAL A 260 34.53 -0.34 -7.48
C VAL A 260 35.51 -0.85 -6.41
N PHE A 261 35.04 -0.87 -5.17
CA PHE A 261 35.81 -1.36 -4.02
C PHE A 261 35.42 -2.80 -3.68
N ALA A 262 34.15 -3.14 -3.73
CA ALA A 262 33.66 -4.50 -3.56
C ALA A 262 32.39 -4.68 -4.39
N ARG A 263 32.18 -5.87 -4.93
CA ARG A 263 31.02 -6.19 -5.77
C ARG A 263 30.58 -7.64 -5.59
N ARG A 264 29.28 -7.85 -5.62
CA ARG A 264 28.66 -9.15 -5.76
C ARG A 264 27.48 -9.05 -6.71
N HIS A 265 27.52 -9.79 -7.81
CA HIS A 265 26.54 -9.73 -8.88
C HIS A 265 26.00 -11.11 -9.23
N ASP A 266 24.91 -11.13 -9.96
CA ASP A 266 24.36 -12.35 -10.55
C ASP A 266 25.38 -12.96 -11.51
N PRO A 267 25.59 -14.29 -11.47
CA PRO A 267 26.56 -14.97 -12.34
C PRO A 267 26.31 -14.80 -13.84
N THR A 268 25.08 -14.44 -14.23
CA THR A 268 24.71 -14.23 -15.64
C THR A 268 25.18 -12.89 -16.20
N ILE A 269 25.60 -11.96 -15.35
CA ILE A 269 26.12 -10.65 -15.75
C ILE A 269 27.63 -10.72 -15.97
N ALA A 270 28.12 -10.17 -17.09
CA ALA A 270 29.52 -9.80 -17.23
C ALA A 270 29.76 -8.44 -16.54
N PRO A 271 30.46 -8.37 -15.40
CA PRO A 271 30.56 -7.13 -14.65
C PRO A 271 31.52 -6.16 -15.34
N HIS A 272 31.08 -4.90 -15.46
CA HIS A 272 31.91 -3.79 -15.90
C HIS A 272 32.28 -2.92 -14.71
N ASN A 273 33.58 -2.69 -14.50
CA ASN A 273 34.10 -1.85 -13.42
C ASN A 273 34.15 -0.38 -13.89
N ARG A 274 33.00 0.26 -13.93
CA ARG A 274 32.88 1.67 -14.29
C ARG A 274 33.30 2.56 -13.13
N ALA A 275 34.15 3.55 -13.39
CA ALA A 275 34.40 4.66 -12.49
C ALA A 275 33.33 5.77 -12.69
N TRP A 276 32.95 6.43 -11.61
CA TRP A 276 31.98 7.51 -11.62
C TRP A 276 32.62 8.77 -11.06
N ARG A 277 32.38 9.93 -11.68
CA ARG A 277 32.75 11.21 -11.07
C ARG A 277 31.63 11.66 -10.12
N ILE A 278 31.99 12.35 -9.04
CA ILE A 278 31.01 12.98 -8.15
C ILE A 278 30.18 13.96 -8.97
N GLY A 279 28.85 13.88 -8.83
CA GLY A 279 27.88 14.65 -9.60
C GLY A 279 27.43 13.99 -10.91
N ASP A 280 28.12 12.99 -11.44
CA ASP A 280 27.80 12.34 -12.68
C ASP A 280 26.92 11.08 -12.47
N GLY A 281 25.84 11.00 -13.22
CA GLY A 281 24.90 9.86 -13.18
C GLY A 281 24.29 9.63 -11.79
N TYR A 282 23.65 8.47 -11.60
CA TYR A 282 22.96 8.17 -10.35
C TYR A 282 23.91 7.84 -9.19
N VAL A 283 25.06 7.22 -9.45
CA VAL A 283 26.07 6.91 -8.43
C VAL A 283 26.82 8.17 -7.99
N GLY A 284 27.28 8.98 -8.94
CA GLY A 284 28.03 10.20 -8.63
C GLY A 284 27.18 11.25 -7.91
N ARG A 285 25.92 11.39 -8.27
CA ARG A 285 24.97 12.26 -7.55
C ARG A 285 24.70 11.82 -6.12
N ALA A 286 24.62 10.52 -5.86
CA ALA A 286 24.50 10.02 -4.50
C ALA A 286 25.73 10.38 -3.64
N ALA A 287 26.90 10.58 -4.25
CA ALA A 287 28.13 10.93 -3.54
C ALA A 287 28.27 12.42 -3.20
N GLU A 288 27.40 13.30 -3.69
CA GLU A 288 27.47 14.73 -3.42
C GLU A 288 27.18 15.08 -1.95
N SER A 289 26.29 14.32 -1.31
CA SER A 289 25.89 14.55 0.08
C SER A 289 25.49 13.23 0.76
N ALA A 290 25.74 13.12 2.06
CA ALA A 290 25.30 11.99 2.87
C ALA A 290 23.76 11.81 2.92
N GLU A 291 23.02 12.82 2.52
CA GLU A 291 21.54 12.81 2.47
C GLU A 291 20.98 12.44 1.09
N ASN A 292 21.82 12.40 0.06
CA ASN A 292 21.42 12.17 -1.33
C ASN A 292 21.17 10.68 -1.63
N ILE A 293 20.02 10.18 -1.19
CA ILE A 293 19.56 8.84 -1.56
C ILE A 293 18.91 8.91 -2.93
N ILE A 294 19.43 8.18 -3.89
CA ILE A 294 18.89 8.08 -5.24
C ILE A 294 18.09 6.78 -5.36
N VAL A 295 16.82 6.90 -5.72
CA VAL A 295 15.95 5.76 -6.04
C VAL A 295 15.42 5.95 -7.45
N SER A 296 15.55 4.94 -8.29
CA SER A 296 15.02 4.95 -9.64
C SER A 296 14.19 3.70 -9.88
N GLU A 297 12.90 3.89 -10.17
CA GLU A 297 12.00 2.80 -10.59
C GLU A 297 12.36 2.27 -11.97
N ASN A 298 12.86 3.14 -12.84
CA ASN A 298 13.29 2.80 -14.19
C ASN A 298 14.48 3.67 -14.60
N LEU A 299 15.68 3.09 -14.57
CA LEU A 299 16.92 3.78 -14.93
C LEU A 299 16.95 4.30 -16.36
N GLN A 300 16.27 3.64 -17.30
CA GLN A 300 16.22 4.07 -18.69
C GLN A 300 15.47 5.38 -18.89
N GLN A 301 14.65 5.79 -17.93
CA GLN A 301 13.97 7.10 -17.91
C GLN A 301 14.81 8.20 -17.24
N TRP A 302 15.95 7.85 -16.70
CA TRP A 302 16.85 8.81 -16.08
C TRP A 302 17.56 9.67 -17.15
N THR A 303 17.56 10.99 -16.99
CA THR A 303 18.03 11.96 -17.99
C THR A 303 19.50 11.74 -18.39
N ASP A 304 20.33 11.26 -17.47
CA ASP A 304 21.76 11.02 -17.66
C ASP A 304 22.08 9.54 -17.85
N TRP A 305 21.07 8.70 -18.08
CA TRP A 305 21.28 7.30 -18.38
C TRP A 305 22.05 7.15 -19.69
N ARG A 306 23.14 6.43 -19.64
CA ARG A 306 23.93 6.04 -20.81
C ARG A 306 24.22 4.55 -20.72
N SER A 307 23.76 3.82 -21.70
CA SER A 307 24.19 2.44 -21.92
C SER A 307 25.58 2.47 -22.54
N GLU A 308 26.53 1.81 -21.91
CA GLU A 308 27.89 1.63 -22.46
C GLU A 308 28.01 0.30 -23.17
N TYR A 309 27.15 -0.65 -22.82
CA TYR A 309 27.14 -2.02 -23.35
C TYR A 309 25.72 -2.41 -23.73
N ASP A 310 25.56 -3.18 -24.79
CA ASP A 310 24.27 -3.63 -25.32
C ASP A 310 23.42 -4.38 -24.27
N THR A 311 24.07 -4.93 -23.24
CA THR A 311 23.41 -5.68 -22.15
C THR A 311 22.96 -4.81 -20.99
N ASP A 312 23.40 -3.55 -20.87
CA ASP A 312 23.06 -2.68 -19.75
C ASP A 312 21.55 -2.46 -19.64
N GLU A 313 20.88 -2.31 -20.79
CA GLU A 313 19.43 -2.13 -20.82
C GLU A 313 18.65 -3.36 -20.36
N LEU A 314 19.24 -4.54 -20.36
CA LEU A 314 18.61 -5.78 -19.91
C LEU A 314 18.76 -5.98 -18.41
N TYR A 315 19.91 -5.58 -17.85
CA TYR A 315 20.29 -5.90 -16.47
C TYR A 315 20.04 -4.77 -15.49
N TYR A 316 20.14 -3.51 -15.93
CA TYR A 316 20.03 -2.34 -15.04
C TYR A 316 18.75 -1.58 -15.30
N ARG A 317 17.64 -2.04 -14.71
CA ARG A 317 16.33 -1.45 -14.91
C ARG A 317 15.88 -0.57 -13.76
N SER A 318 16.13 -0.96 -12.52
CA SER A 318 15.88 -0.13 -11.35
C SER A 318 17.08 -0.12 -10.42
N ALA A 319 17.26 0.94 -9.64
CA ALA A 319 18.40 1.08 -8.74
C ALA A 319 18.06 1.87 -7.49
N VAL A 320 18.83 1.58 -6.44
CA VAL A 320 18.98 2.42 -5.25
C VAL A 320 20.45 2.67 -4.99
N CYS A 321 20.82 3.95 -4.77
CA CYS A 321 22.18 4.36 -4.38
C CYS A 321 22.11 5.06 -3.03
N ILE A 322 22.86 4.54 -2.08
CA ILE A 322 22.91 5.03 -0.71
C ILE A 322 24.34 5.50 -0.41
N PRO A 323 24.52 6.79 -0.04
CA PRO A 323 25.82 7.28 0.40
C PRO A 323 26.25 6.62 1.71
N VAL A 324 27.56 6.34 1.85
CA VAL A 324 28.18 5.73 3.02
C VAL A 324 29.28 6.63 3.52
N THR A 325 29.22 7.00 4.80
CA THR A 325 30.28 7.76 5.48
C THR A 325 31.26 6.85 6.21
N ARG A 326 32.39 7.36 6.65
CA ARG A 326 33.34 6.61 7.48
C ARG A 326 32.86 6.47 8.91
N LEU A 327 33.23 5.38 9.56
CA LEU A 327 32.94 5.22 10.99
C LEU A 327 33.72 6.27 11.82
N SER A 328 34.96 6.58 11.43
CA SER A 328 35.79 7.60 12.06
C SER A 328 35.35 9.04 11.85
N ASP A 329 34.48 9.28 10.83
CA ASP A 329 33.94 10.60 10.50
C ASP A 329 32.50 10.48 9.95
N PRO A 330 31.52 10.23 10.84
CA PRO A 330 30.13 9.97 10.43
C PRO A 330 29.41 11.18 9.81
N LEU A 331 29.88 12.39 10.11
CA LEU A 331 29.34 13.64 9.57
C LEU A 331 30.21 14.24 8.46
N GLY A 332 31.28 13.55 8.10
CA GLY A 332 32.20 13.94 7.07
C GLY A 332 31.72 13.66 5.65
N PRO A 333 32.58 13.86 4.66
CA PRO A 333 32.23 13.64 3.27
C PRO A 333 31.90 12.15 3.00
N VAL A 334 31.08 11.94 1.97
CA VAL A 334 30.75 10.58 1.51
C VAL A 334 32.03 9.84 1.13
N ALA A 335 32.24 8.70 1.76
CA ALA A 335 33.42 7.86 1.55
C ALA A 335 33.19 6.80 0.47
N ALA A 336 31.93 6.36 0.33
CA ALA A 336 31.54 5.37 -0.65
C ALA A 336 30.04 5.51 -0.99
N VAL A 337 29.59 4.83 -2.05
CA VAL A 337 28.19 4.68 -2.41
C VAL A 337 27.89 3.20 -2.53
N LEU A 338 26.90 2.72 -1.77
CA LEU A 338 26.29 1.41 -1.97
C LEU A 338 25.27 1.54 -3.10
N THR A 339 25.48 0.79 -4.16
CA THR A 339 24.55 0.71 -5.30
C THR A 339 23.96 -0.69 -5.37
N ILE A 340 22.64 -0.79 -5.43
CA ILE A 340 21.90 -2.03 -5.66
C ILE A 340 21.08 -1.85 -6.91
N THR A 341 21.22 -2.75 -7.88
CA THR A 341 20.46 -2.71 -9.13
C THR A 341 19.69 -4.00 -9.36
N SER A 342 18.62 -3.90 -10.13
CA SER A 342 17.75 -5.00 -10.54
C SER A 342 17.34 -4.86 -11.99
N ASN A 343 17.13 -6.00 -12.67
CA ASN A 343 16.55 -6.04 -14.02
C ASN A 343 15.00 -5.88 -14.01
N ARG A 344 14.38 -5.77 -12.84
CA ARG A 344 12.93 -5.55 -12.69
C ARG A 344 12.62 -4.07 -12.54
N ILE A 345 11.77 -3.53 -13.44
CA ILE A 345 11.24 -2.17 -13.33
C ILE A 345 10.38 -2.08 -12.06
N GLY A 346 10.50 -1.00 -11.31
CA GLY A 346 9.75 -0.77 -10.07
C GLY A 346 10.14 -1.70 -8.93
N HIS A 347 11.35 -2.28 -8.94
CA HIS A 347 11.85 -3.02 -7.78
C HIS A 347 12.09 -2.07 -6.60
N PHE A 348 12.77 -0.95 -6.86
CA PHE A 348 12.93 0.15 -5.91
C PHE A 348 12.02 1.30 -6.35
N LYS A 349 11.03 1.68 -5.51
CA LYS A 349 9.96 2.61 -5.90
C LYS A 349 10.08 3.97 -5.21
N SER A 350 10.48 3.98 -3.94
CA SER A 350 10.53 5.19 -3.14
C SER A 350 11.61 5.12 -2.07
N SER A 351 11.93 6.26 -1.46
CA SER A 351 12.86 6.32 -0.33
C SER A 351 12.31 5.68 0.96
N THR A 352 11.04 5.29 0.98
CA THR A 352 10.33 4.76 2.15
C THR A 352 9.86 3.32 2.00
N ASP A 353 10.10 2.65 0.86
CA ASP A 353 9.80 1.23 0.72
C ASP A 353 10.78 0.37 1.54
N LEU A 354 10.38 -0.87 1.84
CA LEU A 354 11.17 -1.77 2.70
C LEU A 354 12.53 -2.06 2.11
N GLU A 355 12.61 -2.24 0.80
CA GLU A 355 13.82 -2.55 0.05
C GLU A 355 14.84 -1.40 0.16
N THR A 356 14.38 -0.16 0.00
CA THR A 356 15.23 1.04 0.17
C THR A 356 15.65 1.26 1.62
N LEU A 357 14.73 1.05 2.58
CA LEU A 357 15.07 1.13 4.00
C LEU A 357 16.09 0.05 4.40
N THR A 358 15.98 -1.15 3.83
CA THR A 358 16.98 -2.22 4.01
C THR A 358 18.33 -1.83 3.42
N ALA A 359 18.36 -1.21 2.23
CA ALA A 359 19.60 -0.71 1.63
C ALA A 359 20.27 0.37 2.51
N ARG A 360 19.47 1.28 3.09
CA ARG A 360 20.00 2.27 4.06
C ARG A 360 20.59 1.61 5.30
N SER A 361 19.90 0.61 5.83
CA SER A 361 20.42 -0.17 6.97
C SER A 361 21.73 -0.87 6.62
N LEU A 362 21.83 -1.50 5.44
CA LEU A 362 23.05 -2.13 4.96
C LEU A 362 24.19 -1.12 4.79
N ALA A 363 23.93 0.06 4.24
CA ALA A 363 24.92 1.14 4.13
C ALA A 363 25.46 1.57 5.52
N SER A 364 24.57 1.69 6.51
CA SER A 364 24.96 1.96 7.90
C SER A 364 25.80 0.82 8.50
N ILE A 365 25.43 -0.43 8.25
CA ILE A 365 26.19 -1.61 8.66
C ILE A 365 27.60 -1.59 8.04
N ILE A 366 27.72 -1.28 6.74
CA ILE A 366 29.01 -1.16 6.04
C ILE A 366 29.89 -0.07 6.72
N SER A 367 29.32 1.10 7.00
CA SER A 367 30.01 2.16 7.74
C SER A 367 30.55 1.66 9.09
N LEU A 368 29.70 0.98 9.86
CA LEU A 368 30.03 0.46 11.20
C LEU A 368 31.12 -0.62 11.21
N THR A 369 31.38 -1.29 10.09
CA THR A 369 32.50 -2.25 9.99
C THR A 369 33.87 -1.57 10.03
N GLY A 370 33.96 -0.26 9.72
CA GLY A 370 35.21 0.49 9.59
C GLY A 370 36.08 0.11 8.38
N VAL A 371 35.53 -0.67 7.42
CA VAL A 371 36.30 -1.08 6.20
C VAL A 371 36.68 0.12 5.33
N LEU A 372 35.98 1.25 5.47
CA LEU A 372 36.21 2.48 4.71
C LEU A 372 37.19 3.46 5.41
N ASP A 373 37.61 3.19 6.63
CA ASP A 373 38.43 4.09 7.44
C ASP A 373 39.94 4.00 7.11
N GLY A 374 40.30 3.17 6.14
CA GLY A 374 41.70 2.92 5.75
C GLY A 374 42.21 3.74 4.58
#